data_96076f5228c839980191c209fd169065
#
_entry.id   96076f5228c839980191c209fd169065
#
_cell.length_a   1.000
_cell.length_b   1.000
_cell.length_c   1.000
_cell.angle_alpha   90.00
_cell.angle_beta   90.00
_cell.angle_gamma   90.00
#
_symmetry.space_group_name_H-M   'P 1'
#
loop_
_entity.id
_entity.type
_entity.pdbx_description
1 polymer ?
#
loop_
_entity_poly.entity_id
_entity_poly.type
_entity_poly.pdbx_seq_one_letter_code
_entity_poly.pdbx_strand_id
1 'polypeptide(L)' 'MYQRIRDLREDHDLKQRQVAEYLNCSQQVYSNYELGQRDIPTDILILLANLYNVSIDYLLGQTINPKRNK' A
#
# COMPACT_ATOMS: atom_id res chain seq x y z
N MET A 1 -4.24 -4.10 10.72
CA MET A 1 -4.46 -2.92 9.87
C MET A 1 -3.13 -2.30 9.49
N TYR A 2 -2.94 -2.02 8.22
CA TYR A 2 -1.70 -1.40 7.76
C TYR A 2 -1.93 0.10 7.59
N GLN A 3 -1.88 0.82 8.70
CA GLN A 3 -2.17 2.26 8.75
C GLN A 3 -1.28 3.07 7.80
N ARG A 4 -0.01 2.67 7.62
CA ARG A 4 0.92 3.39 6.77
C ARG A 4 0.47 3.41 5.31
N ILE A 5 -0.14 2.31 4.83
CA ILE A 5 -0.63 2.23 3.45
C ILE A 5 -1.74 3.25 3.23
N ARG A 6 -2.66 3.36 4.18
CA ARG A 6 -3.73 4.35 4.12
C ARG A 6 -3.17 5.77 4.19
N ASP A 7 -2.22 6.00 5.11
CA ASP A 7 -1.62 7.33 5.27
C ASP A 7 -0.91 7.78 4.00
N LEU A 8 -0.16 6.89 3.35
CA LEU A 8 0.51 7.20 2.09
C LEU A 8 -0.50 7.53 0.99
N ARG A 9 -1.58 6.77 0.93
CA ARG A 9 -2.62 7.02 -0.06
C ARG A 9 -3.23 8.40 0.14
N GLU A 10 -3.56 8.74 1.38
CA GLU A 10 -4.15 10.05 1.71
C GLU A 10 -3.17 11.18 1.48
N ASP A 11 -1.90 10.98 1.81
CA ASP A 11 -0.85 11.98 1.59
C ASP A 11 -0.65 12.29 0.10
N HIS A 12 -0.93 11.34 -0.78
CA HIS A 12 -0.83 11.52 -2.23
C HIS A 12 -2.17 11.92 -2.86
N ASP A 13 -3.18 12.24 -2.04
CA ASP A 13 -4.51 12.63 -2.50
C ASP A 13 -5.16 11.59 -3.43
N LEU A 14 -4.91 10.32 -3.14
CA LEU A 14 -5.47 9.23 -3.93
C LEU A 14 -6.69 8.63 -3.24
N LYS A 15 -7.68 8.28 -4.05
CA LYS A 15 -8.85 7.54 -3.59
C LYS A 15 -8.55 6.04 -3.67
N GLN A 16 -9.27 5.24 -2.85
CA GLN A 16 -9.11 3.79 -2.88
C GLN A 16 -9.32 3.23 -4.29
N ARG A 17 -10.29 3.75 -5.02
CA ARG A 17 -10.56 3.31 -6.39
C ARG A 17 -9.36 3.51 -7.31
N GLN A 18 -8.67 4.64 -7.18
CA GLN A 18 -7.52 4.94 -8.01
C GLN A 18 -6.36 3.98 -7.76
N VAL A 19 -6.12 3.67 -6.48
CA VAL A 19 -5.07 2.71 -6.13
C VAL A 19 -5.47 1.30 -6.57
N ALA A 20 -6.74 0.93 -6.40
CA ALA A 20 -7.23 -0.37 -6.85
C ALA A 20 -7.04 -0.55 -8.36
N GLU A 21 -7.31 0.48 -9.15
CA GLU A 21 -7.07 0.45 -10.60
C GLU A 21 -5.59 0.23 -10.91
N TYR A 22 -4.71 0.93 -10.21
CA TYR A 22 -3.26 0.76 -10.37
C TYR A 22 -2.84 -0.68 -10.07
N LEU A 23 -3.44 -1.29 -9.03
CA LEU A 23 -3.13 -2.65 -8.62
C LEU A 23 -3.86 -3.71 -9.43
N ASN A 24 -4.75 -3.28 -10.33
CA ASN A 24 -5.56 -4.17 -11.16
C ASN A 24 -6.45 -5.09 -10.32
N CYS A 25 -7.06 -4.54 -9.27
CA CYS A 25 -8.00 -5.26 -8.42
C CYS A 25 -9.23 -4.40 -8.17
N SER A 26 -10.26 -4.99 -7.54
CA SER A 26 -11.46 -4.25 -7.20
C SER A 26 -11.22 -3.33 -6.01
N GLN A 27 -12.02 -2.27 -5.90
CA GLN A 27 -11.95 -1.37 -4.75
C GLN A 27 -12.22 -2.12 -3.44
N GLN A 28 -13.14 -3.07 -3.45
CA GLN A 28 -13.45 -3.86 -2.25
C GLN A 28 -12.25 -4.68 -1.79
N VAL A 29 -11.54 -5.32 -2.72
CA VAL A 29 -10.34 -6.08 -2.40
C VAL A 29 -9.27 -5.16 -1.82
N TYR A 30 -9.04 -4.01 -2.44
CA TYR A 30 -8.06 -3.05 -1.94
C TYR A 30 -8.44 -2.54 -0.54
N SER A 31 -9.72 -2.23 -0.34
CA SER A 31 -10.22 -1.78 0.98
C SER A 31 -9.92 -2.83 2.05
N ASN A 32 -10.10 -4.10 1.73
CA ASN A 32 -9.79 -5.20 2.66
C ASN A 32 -8.29 -5.26 2.99
N TYR A 33 -7.44 -4.92 2.05
CA TYR A 33 -5.99 -4.82 2.30
C TYR A 33 -5.70 -3.72 3.34
N GLU A 34 -6.28 -2.53 3.17
CA GLU A 34 -6.07 -1.43 4.11
C GLU A 34 -6.57 -1.77 5.51
N LEU A 35 -7.72 -2.44 5.59
CA LEU A 35 -8.34 -2.80 6.87
C LEU A 35 -7.68 -3.99 7.54
N GLY A 36 -6.77 -4.68 6.85
CA GLY A 36 -6.12 -5.86 7.39
C GLY A 36 -7.01 -7.10 7.41
N GLN A 37 -8.13 -7.07 6.68
CA GLN A 37 -9.07 -8.19 6.60
C GLN A 37 -8.65 -9.24 5.57
N ARG A 38 -7.63 -8.93 4.79
CA ARG A 38 -7.10 -9.82 3.76
C ARG A 38 -5.59 -9.63 3.68
N ASP A 39 -4.84 -10.73 3.60
CA ASP A 39 -3.40 -10.67 3.44
C ASP A 39 -3.05 -10.03 2.09
N ILE A 40 -2.01 -9.20 2.09
CA ILE A 40 -1.57 -8.52 0.87
C ILE A 40 -0.54 -9.43 0.19
N PRO A 41 -0.80 -9.88 -1.04
CA PRO A 41 0.18 -10.69 -1.77
C PRO A 41 1.49 -9.91 -1.99
N THR A 42 2.59 -10.64 -2.10
CA THR A 42 3.91 -10.03 -2.26
C THR A 42 3.99 -9.12 -3.49
N ASP A 43 3.41 -9.54 -4.60
CA ASP A 43 3.39 -8.75 -5.83
C ASP A 43 2.65 -7.42 -5.65
N ILE A 44 1.56 -7.43 -4.88
CA ILE A 44 0.82 -6.21 -4.55
C ILE A 44 1.66 -5.29 -3.66
N LEU A 45 2.38 -5.85 -2.69
CA LEU A 45 3.30 -5.06 -1.85
C LEU A 45 4.37 -4.38 -2.70
N ILE A 46 4.93 -5.08 -3.66
CA ILE A 46 5.94 -4.51 -4.57
C ILE A 46 5.35 -3.35 -5.37
N LEU A 47 4.13 -3.53 -5.89
CA LEU A 47 3.47 -2.46 -6.65
C LEU A 47 3.20 -1.23 -5.78
N LEU A 48 2.76 -1.44 -4.54
CA LEU A 48 2.53 -0.32 -3.62
C LEU A 48 3.83 0.39 -3.27
N ALA A 49 4.90 -0.36 -3.03
CA ALA A 49 6.21 0.21 -2.76
C ALA A 49 6.69 1.06 -3.94
N ASN A 50 6.46 0.59 -5.16
CA ASN A 50 6.81 1.33 -6.37
C ASN A 50 5.95 2.59 -6.54
N LEU A 51 4.66 2.48 -6.26
CA LEU A 51 3.73 3.60 -6.38
C LEU A 51 4.14 4.76 -5.49
N TYR A 52 4.51 4.48 -4.24
CA TYR A 52 4.86 5.50 -3.26
C TYR A 52 6.37 5.72 -3.14
N ASN A 53 7.17 4.96 -3.87
CA ASN A 53 8.64 5.04 -3.84
C ASN A 53 9.19 4.88 -2.42
N VAL A 54 8.73 3.86 -1.73
CA VAL A 54 9.14 3.53 -0.36
C VAL A 54 9.51 2.05 -0.27
N SER A 55 10.14 1.66 0.83
CA SER A 55 10.43 0.24 1.07
C SER A 55 9.17 -0.52 1.49
N ILE A 56 9.17 -1.83 1.27
CA ILE A 56 8.09 -2.69 1.75
C ILE A 56 8.04 -2.68 3.28
N ASP A 57 9.20 -2.65 3.94
CA ASP A 57 9.26 -2.57 5.41
C ASP A 57 8.54 -1.32 5.91
N TYR A 58 8.71 -0.20 5.23
CA TYR A 58 8.02 1.03 5.59
C TYR A 58 6.51 0.89 5.41
N LEU A 59 6.08 0.26 4.32
CA LEU A 59 4.64 0.01 4.08
C LEU A 59 4.00 -0.79 5.21
N LEU A 60 4.72 -1.76 5.73
CA LEU A 60 4.22 -2.66 6.77
C LEU A 60 4.44 -2.13 8.18
N GLY A 61 5.03 -0.93 8.32
CA GLY A 61 5.25 -0.32 9.61
C GLY A 61 6.43 -0.92 10.41
N GLN A 62 7.32 -1.65 9.72
CA GLN A 62 8.48 -2.29 10.38
C GLN A 62 9.67 -1.34 10.54
N THR A 63 9.63 -0.18 9.89
CA THR A 63 10.66 0.84 10.01
C THR A 63 10.02 2.22 9.83
N ILE A 64 10.65 3.24 10.41
CA ILE A 64 10.23 4.63 10.21
C ILE A 64 10.95 5.28 9.04
N ASN A 65 11.92 4.58 8.43
CA ASN A 65 12.70 5.10 7.31
C ASN A 65 12.09 4.63 5.99
N PRO A 66 11.53 5.55 5.18
CA PRO A 66 10.90 5.16 3.91
C PRO A 66 11.90 4.78 2.82
N LYS A 67 13.18 5.01 3.04
CA LYS A 67 14.21 4.81 2.03
C LYS A 67 14.23 3.37 1.55
N ARG A 68 14.23 3.20 0.22
CA ARG A 68 14.26 1.88 -0.39
C ARG A 68 15.65 1.26 -0.31
N ASN A 69 15.68 -0.04 -0.04
CA ASN A 69 16.89 -0.84 -0.20
C ASN A 69 16.98 -1.30 -1.66
N LYS A 70 18.14 -1.20 -2.20
CA LYS A 70 18.41 -1.73 -3.54
C LYS A 70 18.89 -3.17 -3.46
#